data_c8f8ac6f643cd338dc29e40008669e72
#
_entry.id   c8f8ac6f643cd338dc29e40008669e72
#
_cell.length_a   1.000
_cell.length_b   1.000
_cell.length_c   1.000
_cell.angle_alpha   90.00
_cell.angle_beta   90.00
_cell.angle_gamma   90.00
#
_symmetry.space_group_name_H-M   'P 1'
#
loop_
_entity.id
_entity.type
_entity.pdbx_description
1 polymer ?
#
loop_
_entity_poly.entity_id
_entity_poly.type
_entity_poly.pdbx_seq_one_letter_code
_entity_poly.pdbx_strand_id
1 'polypeptide(L)' 'MLSTIESTPLKLYRLAYFEEVAGILHSLTENEGILVAHLGKIHLALPLDMEGHLRPLIGQTITIIHTDLPEKEYLYRVLS' A
#
# COMPACT_ATOMS: atom_id res chain seq x y z
N MET A 1 19.63 -3.56 -26.12
CA MET A 1 19.39 -3.60 -25.63
C MET A 1 18.89 -3.21 -24.85
N LEU A 2 18.64 -2.94 -24.40
CA LEU A 2 18.19 -2.73 -23.72
C LEU A 2 17.22 -2.58 -23.16
N SER A 3 17.02 -2.57 -23.29
CA SER A 3 15.64 -2.66 -22.92
C SER A 3 15.43 -2.96 -21.48
N THR A 4 16.36 -3.47 -20.93
CA THR A 4 16.28 -3.75 -19.51
C THR A 4 16.02 -2.53 -18.69
N ILE A 5 16.20 -1.39 -19.27
CA ILE A 5 16.00 -0.15 -18.55
C ILE A 5 14.54 0.02 -18.15
N GLU A 6 13.66 -0.39 -19.03
CA GLU A 6 12.25 -0.22 -18.70
C GLU A 6 11.81 -1.13 -17.61
N SER A 7 12.58 -2.13 -17.31
CA SER A 7 12.16 -3.03 -16.27
C SER A 7 12.65 -2.63 -14.91
N THR A 8 12.95 -1.40 -14.70
CA THR A 8 13.27 -0.93 -13.36
C THR A 8 12.15 -1.35 -12.43
N PRO A 9 12.44 -2.15 -11.43
CA PRO A 9 11.37 -2.62 -10.55
C PRO A 9 10.83 -1.49 -9.72
N LEU A 10 9.55 -1.59 -9.39
CA LEU A 10 8.95 -0.67 -8.45
C LEU A 10 9.64 -0.81 -7.12
N LYS A 11 9.90 0.33 -6.52
CA LYS A 11 10.45 0.32 -5.18
C LYS A 11 9.29 0.23 -4.21
N LEU A 12 9.18 -0.91 -3.55
CA LEU A 12 8.10 -1.14 -2.60
C LEU A 12 8.54 -0.70 -1.22
N TYR A 13 7.68 0.06 -0.57
CA TYR A 13 7.91 0.50 0.78
C TYR A 13 7.15 -0.39 1.75
N ARG A 14 7.82 -0.84 2.79
CA ARG A 14 7.18 -1.64 3.83
C ARG A 14 7.19 -0.85 5.12
N LEU A 15 6.03 -0.69 5.71
CA LEU A 15 5.92 0.07 6.95
C LEU A 15 6.58 -0.69 8.09
N ALA A 16 7.37 0.02 8.88
CA ALA A 16 7.85 -0.51 10.15
C ALA A 16 6.71 -0.48 11.16
N TYR A 17 6.90 -1.20 12.26
CA TYR A 17 5.90 -1.16 13.32
C TYR A 17 5.67 0.28 13.76
N PHE A 18 4.40 0.62 13.89
CA PHE A 18 3.92 1.94 14.34
C PHE A 18 4.25 3.08 13.39
N GLU A 19 4.74 2.75 12.21
CA GLU A 19 4.92 3.75 11.18
C GLU A 19 3.58 3.98 10.48
N GLU A 20 3.26 5.24 10.23
CA GLU A 20 2.02 5.62 9.60
C GLU A 20 2.32 6.47 8.37
N VAL A 21 1.56 6.21 7.30
CA VAL A 21 1.67 7.01 6.09
C VAL A 21 0.28 7.48 5.70
N ALA A 22 0.23 8.60 5.00
CA ALA A 22 -1.03 9.17 4.54
C ALA A 22 -0.89 9.63 3.11
N GLY A 23 -1.98 9.59 2.37
CA GLY A 23 -1.99 10.09 1.01
C GLY A 23 -3.23 9.65 0.29
N ILE A 24 -3.35 10.07 -0.96
CA ILE A 24 -4.45 9.65 -1.81
C ILE A 24 -4.15 8.23 -2.28
N LEU A 25 -5.14 7.35 -2.12
CA LEU A 25 -5.02 6.00 -2.62
C LEU A 25 -5.34 6.00 -4.11
N HIS A 26 -4.31 5.89 -4.94
CA HIS A 26 -4.50 5.99 -6.39
C HIS A 26 -4.93 4.67 -7.00
N SER A 27 -4.35 3.58 -6.56
CA SER A 27 -4.64 2.28 -7.16
C SER A 27 -4.18 1.17 -6.25
N LEU A 28 -4.69 -0.03 -6.52
CA LEU A 28 -4.29 -1.26 -5.86
C LEU A 28 -3.95 -2.27 -6.94
N THR A 29 -2.84 -2.96 -6.76
CA THR A 29 -2.41 -4.00 -7.71
C THR A 29 -1.90 -5.19 -6.93
N GLU A 30 -2.14 -6.38 -7.45
CA GLU A 30 -1.56 -7.58 -6.86
C GLU A 30 -0.30 -7.92 -7.62
N ASN A 31 0.76 -8.25 -6.90
CA ASN A 31 2.02 -8.62 -7.50
C ASN A 31 2.67 -9.70 -6.64
N GLU A 32 2.70 -10.93 -7.16
CA GLU A 32 3.37 -12.04 -6.50
C GLU A 32 2.89 -12.26 -5.06
N GLY A 33 1.58 -12.24 -4.88
CA GLY A 33 1.01 -12.51 -3.58
C GLY A 33 0.98 -11.35 -2.63
N ILE A 34 1.38 -10.17 -3.09
CA ILE A 34 1.43 -8.97 -2.27
C ILE A 34 0.49 -7.94 -2.87
N LEU A 35 -0.20 -7.21 -2.02
CA LEU A 35 -1.00 -6.08 -2.46
C LEU A 35 -0.10 -4.86 -2.51
N VAL A 36 -0.05 -4.21 -3.67
CA VAL A 36 0.71 -2.98 -3.83
C VAL A 36 -0.26 -1.82 -3.87
N ALA A 37 -0.20 -0.96 -2.87
CA ALA A 37 -1.07 0.20 -2.78
C ALA A 37 -0.28 1.44 -3.19
N HIS A 38 -0.72 2.10 -4.27
CA HIS A 38 -0.10 3.35 -4.68
C HIS A 38 -0.75 4.45 -3.84
N LEU A 39 -0.06 4.86 -2.78
CA LEU A 39 -0.56 5.83 -1.81
C LEU A 39 0.32 7.06 -1.87
N GLY A 40 -0.26 8.18 -2.33
CA GLY A 40 0.53 9.38 -2.50
C GLY A 40 1.62 9.14 -3.53
N LYS A 41 2.87 9.25 -3.10
CA LYS A 41 4.02 9.07 -3.98
C LYS A 41 4.76 7.76 -3.73
N ILE A 42 4.19 6.88 -2.91
CA ILE A 42 4.88 5.63 -2.59
C ILE A 42 4.05 4.44 -3.04
N HIS A 43 4.72 3.33 -3.23
CA HIS A 43 4.09 2.06 -3.52
C HIS A 43 4.28 1.19 -2.30
N LEU A 44 3.20 0.98 -1.58
CA LEU A 44 3.22 0.35 -0.26
C LEU A 44 2.90 -1.13 -0.39
N ALA A 45 3.73 -1.98 0.20
CA ALA A 45 3.49 -3.42 0.20
C ALA A 45 2.62 -3.78 1.39
N LEU A 46 1.50 -4.44 1.13
CA LEU A 46 0.52 -4.81 2.15
C LEU A 46 0.10 -6.25 1.97
N PRO A 47 -0.52 -6.86 2.98
CA PRO A 47 -1.09 -8.18 2.80
C PRO A 47 -2.26 -8.14 1.83
N LEU A 48 -2.43 -9.22 1.08
CA LEU A 48 -3.49 -9.28 0.07
C LEU A 48 -4.88 -9.16 0.68
N ASP A 49 -5.06 -9.60 1.92
CA ASP A 49 -6.39 -9.57 2.51
C ASP A 49 -6.87 -8.15 2.80
N MET A 50 -6.03 -7.15 2.61
CA MET A 50 -6.47 -5.77 2.74
C MET A 50 -7.18 -5.25 1.49
N GLU A 51 -7.15 -6.00 0.40
CA GLU A 51 -7.70 -5.49 -0.86
C GLU A 51 -9.18 -5.17 -0.72
N GLY A 52 -9.94 -6.06 -0.11
CA GLY A 52 -11.38 -5.84 0.02
C GLY A 52 -11.71 -4.61 0.83
N HIS A 53 -10.86 -4.28 1.79
CA HIS A 53 -11.09 -3.10 2.62
C HIS A 53 -10.69 -1.81 1.90
N LEU A 54 -9.64 -1.86 1.10
CA LEU A 54 -9.07 -0.64 0.53
C LEU A 54 -9.65 -0.30 -0.84
N ARG A 55 -10.15 -1.30 -1.58
CA ARG A 55 -10.64 -1.04 -2.93
C ARG A 55 -11.72 0.02 -2.97
N PRO A 56 -12.71 0.02 -2.06
CA PRO A 56 -13.73 1.08 -2.09
C PRO A 56 -13.18 2.47 -1.78
N LEU A 57 -11.95 2.55 -1.29
CA LEU A 57 -11.38 3.82 -0.87
C LEU A 57 -10.48 4.44 -1.93
N ILE A 58 -10.35 3.81 -3.10
CA ILE A 58 -9.54 4.38 -4.17
C ILE A 58 -10.07 5.75 -4.53
N GLY A 59 -9.17 6.72 -4.59
CA GLY A 59 -9.50 8.12 -4.86
C GLY A 59 -9.61 8.97 -3.62
N GLN A 60 -9.62 8.35 -2.44
CA GLN A 60 -9.75 9.08 -1.19
C GLN A 60 -8.41 9.22 -0.49
N THR A 61 -8.31 10.20 0.38
CA THR A 61 -7.13 10.37 1.20
C THR A 61 -7.30 9.51 2.45
N ILE A 62 -6.34 8.62 2.68
CA ILE A 62 -6.41 7.70 3.80
C ILE A 62 -5.07 7.67 4.53
N THR A 63 -5.08 7.12 5.74
CA THR A 63 -3.86 6.77 6.45
C THR A 63 -3.82 5.26 6.63
N ILE A 64 -2.60 4.72 6.70
CA ILE A 64 -2.38 3.32 7.03
C ILE A 64 -1.24 3.27 8.04
N ILE A 65 -1.44 2.52 9.11
CA ILE A 65 -0.42 2.33 10.13
C ILE A 65 -0.19 0.83 10.34
N HIS A 66 1.06 0.46 10.52
CA HIS A 66 1.43 -0.92 10.82
C HIS A 66 1.50 -1.08 12.34
N THR A 67 0.70 -1.98 12.89
CA THR A 67 0.66 -2.19 14.35
C THR A 67 1.33 -3.52 14.68
N ASP A 68 1.51 -3.77 15.97
CA ASP A 68 2.03 -5.04 16.43
C ASP A 68 0.94 -5.97 16.92
N LEU A 69 -0.33 -5.67 16.62
CA LEU A 69 -1.45 -6.51 17.02
C LEU A 69 -1.59 -7.66 16.03
N PRO A 70 -1.56 -8.91 16.49
CA PRO A 70 -1.58 -10.03 15.53
C PRO A 70 -2.83 -10.08 14.67
N GLU A 71 -3.95 -9.59 15.17
CA GLU A 71 -5.22 -9.67 14.46
C GLU A 71 -5.47 -8.45 13.60
N LYS A 72 -4.74 -7.37 13.84
CA LYS A 72 -4.94 -6.13 13.11
C LYS A 72 -3.59 -5.50 12.82
N GLU A 73 -2.82 -6.20 11.99
CA GLU A 73 -1.47 -5.74 11.69
C GLU A 73 -1.46 -4.38 11.02
N TYR A 74 -2.51 -4.07 10.28
CA TYR A 74 -2.61 -2.79 9.61
C TYR A 74 -3.95 -2.18 9.91
N LEU A 75 -3.94 -0.92 10.30
CA LEU A 75 -5.16 -0.14 10.49
C LEU A 75 -5.16 0.97 9.46
N TYR A 76 -6.35 1.32 9.01
CA TYR A 76 -6.48 2.41 8.04
C TYR A 76 -7.63 3.30 8.45
N ARG A 77 -7.59 4.52 7.97
CA ARG A 77 -8.62 5.49 8.28
C ARG A 77 -8.78 6.44 7.11
N VAL A 78 -10.01 6.80 6.80
CA VAL A 78 -10.31 7.75 5.75
C VAL A 78 -10.21 9.15 6.34
N LEU A 79 -9.46 10.02 5.66
CA LEU A 79 -9.29 11.39 6.10
C LEU A 79 -10.21 12.35 5.37
N SER A 80 -10.67 11.96 4.18
CA SER A 80 -11.53 12.86 3.42
C SER A 80 -12.53 12.09 2.58
#